data_28423c297bbf764accec161a2d430274
#
_entry.id   28423c297bbf764accec161a2d430274
#
_cell.length_a   1.000
_cell.length_b   1.000
_cell.length_c   1.000
_cell.angle_alpha   90.00
_cell.angle_beta   90.00
_cell.angle_gamma   90.00
#
_symmetry.space_group_name_H-M   'P 1'
#
loop_
_entity.id
_entity.type
_entity.pdbx_description
1 polymer ?
#
loop_
_entity_poly.entity_id
_entity_poly.type
_entity_poly.pdbx_seq_one_letter_code
_entity_poly.pdbx_strand_id
1 'polypeptide(L)'
;MSTAHVLDSKKHEDLEFAYGSGHINPLKAVNPSLIFDASEADHINFLCKQGYNSSILNIITGDNSSCGSTKPGKAWDLNYPSFSLQLEDGRAINAEFPRTVTDVGSTNSTYTISFYTPSDAITISVSPTTLSFSSIGEEKSFIVKVTGPRTSNQPITSGSVVLSDGSHVVRTPLVVYTYFPRSISALPLGLRKN
;
A
#
# COMPACT_ATOMS: atom_id res chain seq x y z
N MET A 1 0.22 -5.39 11.00
CA MET A 1 -0.65 -4.58 10.10
C MET A 1 -1.79 -5.41 9.54
N SER A 2 -1.53 -6.49 8.84
CA SER A 2 -2.51 -7.30 8.10
C SER A 2 -3.59 -7.97 8.98
N THR A 3 -3.35 -8.12 10.29
CA THR A 3 -4.28 -8.71 11.27
C THR A 3 -4.95 -7.67 12.18
N ALA A 4 -4.77 -6.37 11.90
CA ALA A 4 -5.32 -5.30 12.72
C ALA A 4 -6.85 -5.26 12.70
N HIS A 5 -7.44 -4.79 13.80
CA HIS A 5 -8.88 -4.50 13.87
C HIS A 5 -9.20 -3.24 13.09
N VAL A 6 -10.16 -3.34 12.18
CA VAL A 6 -10.64 -2.19 11.39
C VAL A 6 -11.31 -1.17 12.30
N LEU A 7 -11.00 0.10 12.11
CA LEU A 7 -11.68 1.20 12.77
C LEU A 7 -12.87 1.69 11.94
N ASP A 8 -13.81 2.34 12.61
CA ASP A 8 -14.96 2.92 11.95
C ASP A 8 -14.53 4.16 11.14
N SER A 9 -14.52 4.03 9.82
CA SER A 9 -14.13 5.09 8.90
C SER A 9 -15.00 6.35 9.02
N LYS A 10 -16.23 6.24 9.54
CA LYS A 10 -17.13 7.39 9.73
C LYS A 10 -16.69 8.32 10.85
N LYS A 11 -15.77 7.87 11.72
CA LYS A 11 -15.27 8.65 12.86
C LYS A 11 -14.01 9.46 12.56
N HIS A 12 -13.40 9.24 11.37
CA HIS A 12 -12.12 9.84 11.01
C HIS A 12 -12.16 10.30 9.56
N GLU A 13 -12.19 11.60 9.34
CA GLU A 13 -12.23 12.20 8.00
C GLU A 13 -10.98 11.88 7.17
N ASP A 14 -9.81 11.76 7.85
CA ASP A 14 -8.54 11.43 7.22
C ASP A 14 -8.36 9.92 6.96
N LEU A 15 -9.35 9.08 7.28
CA LEU A 15 -9.36 7.64 7.03
C LEU A 15 -8.05 6.94 7.44
N GLU A 16 -7.43 6.18 6.54
CA GLU A 16 -6.19 5.46 6.79
C GLU A 16 -5.00 6.35 7.13
N PHE A 17 -5.03 7.64 6.79
CA PHE A 17 -3.99 8.58 7.23
C PHE A 17 -4.06 8.87 8.74
N ALA A 18 -5.24 8.73 9.35
CA ALA A 18 -5.41 8.87 10.79
C ALA A 18 -5.11 7.58 11.55
N TYR A 19 -5.50 6.42 11.03
CA TYR A 19 -5.46 5.16 11.79
C TYR A 19 -4.69 4.01 11.11
N GLY A 20 -4.14 4.21 9.90
CA GLY A 20 -3.40 3.18 9.16
C GLY A 20 -4.26 1.95 8.87
N SER A 21 -3.79 0.78 9.29
CA SER A 21 -4.53 -0.49 9.16
C SER A 21 -5.56 -0.71 10.29
N GLY A 22 -5.57 0.14 11.31
CA GLY A 22 -6.44 0.02 12.49
C GLY A 22 -5.71 -0.34 13.77
N HIS A 23 -6.45 -0.79 14.79
CA HIS A 23 -5.88 -1.18 16.08
C HIS A 23 -5.12 -2.50 16.00
N ILE A 24 -3.98 -2.54 16.69
CA ILE A 24 -3.17 -3.75 16.85
C ILE A 24 -4.02 -4.88 17.46
N ASN A 25 -3.89 -6.08 16.91
CA ASN A 25 -4.49 -7.30 17.42
C ASN A 25 -3.39 -8.31 17.76
N PRO A 26 -2.87 -8.33 19.00
CA PRO A 26 -1.76 -9.18 19.37
C PRO A 26 -2.08 -10.67 19.22
N LEU A 27 -3.30 -11.08 19.53
CA LEU A 27 -3.72 -12.49 19.45
C LEU A 27 -3.66 -13.01 18.00
N LYS A 28 -4.09 -12.22 17.03
CA LYS A 28 -4.01 -12.59 15.61
C LYS A 28 -2.62 -12.37 15.03
N ALA A 29 -1.82 -11.47 15.60
CA ALA A 29 -0.48 -11.18 15.12
C ALA A 29 0.52 -12.32 15.39
N VAL A 30 0.26 -13.18 16.38
CA VAL A 30 1.09 -14.35 16.69
C VAL A 30 0.98 -15.43 15.59
N ASN A 31 -0.19 -15.54 14.97
CA ASN A 31 -0.43 -16.47 13.85
C ASN A 31 -1.08 -15.72 12.69
N PRO A 32 -0.29 -14.95 11.90
CA PRO A 32 -0.81 -14.14 10.80
C PRO A 32 -1.18 -14.96 9.57
N SER A 33 -0.69 -16.20 9.50
CA SER A 33 -0.91 -17.16 8.43
C SER A 33 -0.27 -16.80 7.09
N LEU A 34 -0.42 -15.58 6.60
CA LEU A 34 0.31 -15.05 5.44
C LEU A 34 1.10 -13.79 5.83
N ILE A 35 2.30 -13.67 5.30
CA ILE A 35 3.15 -12.49 5.47
C ILE A 35 3.55 -11.89 4.13
N PHE A 36 3.84 -10.59 4.15
CA PHE A 36 4.42 -9.86 3.02
C PHE A 36 5.90 -9.65 3.35
N ASP A 37 6.78 -10.37 2.67
CA ASP A 37 8.21 -10.23 2.86
C ASP A 37 8.76 -9.10 2.01
N ALA A 38 9.63 -8.30 2.62
CA ALA A 38 10.40 -7.28 1.92
C ALA A 38 11.81 -7.27 2.49
N SER A 39 12.79 -7.46 1.62
CA SER A 39 14.20 -7.44 1.96
C SER A 39 14.72 -6.01 2.08
N GLU A 40 15.91 -5.86 2.64
CA GLU A 40 16.65 -4.60 2.63
C GLU A 40 16.82 -4.06 1.20
N ALA A 41 17.17 -4.93 0.25
CA ALA A 41 17.31 -4.56 -1.16
C ALA A 41 16.01 -4.03 -1.78
N ASP A 42 14.83 -4.51 -1.35
CA ASP A 42 13.55 -4.01 -1.82
C ASP A 42 13.26 -2.59 -1.27
N HIS A 43 13.65 -2.31 -0.02
CA HIS A 43 13.55 -0.98 0.56
C HIS A 43 14.51 0.02 -0.10
N ILE A 44 15.75 -0.38 -0.38
CA ILE A 44 16.70 0.42 -1.15
C ILE A 44 16.14 0.73 -2.54
N ASN A 45 15.62 -0.28 -3.23
CA ASN A 45 14.99 -0.13 -4.53
C ASN A 45 13.77 0.82 -4.49
N PHE A 46 12.96 0.74 -3.44
CA PHE A 46 11.86 1.68 -3.20
C PHE A 46 12.35 3.12 -3.07
N LEU A 47 13.38 3.37 -2.25
CA LEU A 47 13.95 4.71 -2.09
C LEU A 47 14.50 5.26 -3.41
N CYS A 48 15.19 4.44 -4.19
CA CYS A 48 15.69 4.82 -5.51
C CYS A 48 14.56 5.20 -6.47
N LYS A 49 13.45 4.45 -6.45
CA LYS A 49 12.26 4.75 -7.27
C LYS A 49 11.50 6.01 -6.80
N GLN A 50 11.68 6.40 -5.54
CA GLN A 50 11.19 7.67 -5.01
C GLN A 50 12.07 8.88 -5.42
N GLY A 51 13.18 8.64 -6.11
CA GLY A 51 14.08 9.68 -6.59
C GLY A 51 15.26 10.01 -5.67
N TYR A 52 15.48 9.22 -4.62
CA TYR A 52 16.69 9.35 -3.80
C TYR A 52 17.91 8.89 -4.60
N ASN A 53 18.96 9.70 -4.59
CA ASN A 53 20.24 9.34 -5.20
C ASN A 53 21.13 8.58 -4.23
N SER A 54 22.23 7.98 -4.72
CA SER A 54 23.13 7.18 -3.90
C SER A 54 23.74 7.96 -2.72
N SER A 55 24.00 9.26 -2.86
CA SER A 55 24.56 10.06 -1.77
C SER A 55 23.60 10.21 -0.60
N ILE A 56 22.30 10.46 -0.88
CA ILE A 56 21.26 10.54 0.14
C ILE A 56 21.01 9.15 0.72
N LEU A 57 21.01 8.12 -0.13
CA LEU A 57 20.80 6.75 0.29
C LEU A 57 21.85 6.31 1.31
N ASN A 58 23.15 6.58 1.07
CA ASN A 58 24.23 6.27 2.00
C ASN A 58 24.05 6.94 3.37
N ILE A 59 23.45 8.14 3.41
CA ILE A 59 23.15 8.82 4.69
C ILE A 59 22.03 8.08 5.41
N ILE A 60 21.02 7.60 4.70
CA ILE A 60 19.86 6.89 5.27
C ILE A 60 20.25 5.50 5.76
N THR A 61 21.00 4.74 4.95
CA THR A 61 21.35 3.34 5.22
C THR A 61 22.61 3.21 6.10
N GLY A 62 23.49 4.23 6.10
CA GLY A 62 24.75 4.19 6.83
C GLY A 62 25.82 3.32 6.17
N ASP A 63 25.63 2.93 4.90
CA ASP A 63 26.51 2.07 4.14
C ASP A 63 26.76 2.60 2.71
N ASN A 64 27.32 1.77 1.82
CA ASN A 64 27.60 2.12 0.42
C ASN A 64 26.47 1.71 -0.54
N SER A 65 25.21 1.65 -0.07
CA SER A 65 24.06 1.33 -0.91
C SER A 65 23.91 2.32 -2.07
N SER A 66 23.57 1.79 -3.24
CA SER A 66 23.49 2.60 -4.45
C SER A 66 22.27 2.24 -5.31
N CYS A 67 21.85 3.16 -6.16
CA CYS A 67 20.73 2.98 -7.07
C CYS A 67 21.13 2.36 -8.43
N GLY A 68 22.39 1.95 -8.60
CA GLY A 68 22.90 1.45 -9.88
C GLY A 68 22.25 0.15 -10.39
N SER A 69 21.65 -0.62 -9.49
CA SER A 69 20.96 -1.88 -9.80
C SER A 69 19.46 -1.82 -9.55
N THR A 70 18.86 -0.64 -9.65
CA THR A 70 17.41 -0.45 -9.42
C THR A 70 16.59 -1.28 -10.40
N LYS A 71 15.72 -2.14 -9.87
CA LYS A 71 14.79 -2.94 -10.67
C LYS A 71 13.75 -2.05 -11.37
N PRO A 72 13.28 -2.41 -12.57
CA PRO A 72 12.17 -1.71 -13.21
C PRO A 72 10.90 -1.71 -12.33
N GLY A 73 9.98 -0.77 -12.60
CA GLY A 73 8.69 -0.72 -11.91
C GLY A 73 8.46 0.60 -11.19
N LYS A 74 7.47 0.62 -10.32
CA LYS A 74 7.02 1.80 -9.57
C LYS A 74 7.43 1.69 -8.11
N ALA A 75 7.48 2.82 -7.40
CA ALA A 75 7.76 2.82 -5.96
C ALA A 75 6.68 2.02 -5.18
N TRP A 76 5.43 2.10 -5.59
CA TRP A 76 4.34 1.35 -4.96
C TRP A 76 4.35 -0.17 -5.22
N ASP A 77 5.31 -0.68 -6.00
CA ASP A 77 5.52 -2.13 -6.18
C ASP A 77 6.22 -2.79 -4.98
N LEU A 78 6.70 -1.99 -4.01
CA LEU A 78 7.23 -2.54 -2.76
C LEU A 78 6.22 -3.52 -2.15
N ASN A 79 6.69 -4.71 -1.81
CA ASN A 79 5.87 -5.77 -1.24
C ASN A 79 5.49 -5.46 0.22
N TYR A 80 4.60 -4.50 0.39
CA TYR A 80 4.17 -3.99 1.69
C TYR A 80 2.66 -4.21 1.88
N PRO A 81 2.18 -4.54 3.10
CA PRO A 81 0.76 -4.82 3.37
C PRO A 81 -0.10 -3.54 3.39
N SER A 82 0.05 -2.70 2.39
CA SER A 82 -0.80 -1.56 2.10
C SER A 82 -0.69 -1.18 0.62
N PHE A 83 -1.74 -0.57 0.10
CA PHE A 83 -1.79 0.00 -1.24
C PHE A 83 -2.03 1.49 -1.11
N SER A 84 -1.15 2.31 -1.69
CA SER A 84 -1.25 3.76 -1.64
C SER A 84 -0.98 4.33 -3.02
N LEU A 85 -1.93 5.08 -3.56
CA LEU A 85 -1.82 5.74 -4.84
C LEU A 85 -2.05 7.24 -4.68
N GLN A 86 -1.00 8.01 -4.93
CA GLN A 86 -1.07 9.45 -5.02
C GLN A 86 -1.35 9.87 -6.46
N LEU A 87 -2.31 10.74 -6.67
CA LEU A 87 -2.68 11.26 -7.98
C LEU A 87 -2.74 12.80 -7.97
N GLU A 88 -2.43 13.40 -9.10
CA GLU A 88 -2.79 14.78 -9.33
C GLU A 88 -4.31 14.92 -9.52
N ASP A 89 -4.87 16.01 -9.05
CA ASP A 89 -6.29 16.29 -9.22
C ASP A 89 -6.70 16.25 -10.71
N GLY A 90 -7.86 15.68 -10.97
CA GLY A 90 -8.37 15.52 -12.33
C GLY A 90 -7.75 14.38 -13.14
N ARG A 91 -6.88 13.55 -12.58
CA ARG A 91 -6.36 12.34 -13.23
C ARG A 91 -7.30 11.16 -13.04
N ALA A 92 -7.43 10.35 -14.09
CA ALA A 92 -8.11 9.07 -14.00
C ALA A 92 -7.28 8.08 -13.16
N ILE A 93 -7.95 7.27 -12.37
CA ILE A 93 -7.31 6.23 -11.57
C ILE A 93 -7.01 5.04 -12.47
N ASN A 94 -5.74 4.65 -12.55
CA ASN A 94 -5.31 3.42 -13.22
C ASN A 94 -3.95 3.00 -12.65
N ALA A 95 -3.96 2.03 -11.75
CA ALA A 95 -2.74 1.50 -11.15
C ALA A 95 -2.83 0.00 -10.96
N GLU A 96 -1.68 -0.66 -11.01
CA GLU A 96 -1.51 -2.08 -10.71
C GLU A 96 -0.49 -2.20 -9.59
N PHE A 97 -0.78 -3.09 -8.64
CA PHE A 97 0.04 -3.35 -7.47
C PHE A 97 0.36 -4.84 -7.42
N PRO A 98 1.53 -5.27 -7.88
CA PRO A 98 1.98 -6.65 -7.65
C PRO A 98 2.26 -6.86 -6.16
N ARG A 99 1.87 -8.02 -5.65
CA ARG A 99 2.17 -8.45 -4.27
C ARG A 99 2.47 -9.93 -4.26
N THR A 100 3.34 -10.30 -3.34
CA THR A 100 3.69 -11.69 -3.04
C THR A 100 3.43 -11.93 -1.58
N VAL A 101 2.83 -13.05 -1.24
CA VAL A 101 2.61 -13.50 0.12
C VAL A 101 3.26 -14.85 0.33
N THR A 102 3.83 -15.03 1.52
CA THR A 102 4.45 -16.27 1.97
C THR A 102 3.54 -16.93 2.98
N ASP A 103 3.25 -18.21 2.80
CA ASP A 103 2.49 -18.98 3.79
C ASP A 103 3.37 -19.35 4.98
N VAL A 104 2.98 -18.91 6.16
CA VAL A 104 3.62 -19.24 7.45
C VAL A 104 2.64 -19.95 8.41
N GLY A 105 1.46 -20.30 7.89
CA GLY A 105 0.39 -20.94 8.64
C GLY A 105 0.42 -22.46 8.53
N SER A 106 -0.60 -23.01 7.88
CA SER A 106 -0.79 -24.47 7.76
C SER A 106 -0.52 -24.94 6.34
N THR A 107 0.05 -26.13 6.20
CA THR A 107 0.18 -26.79 4.90
C THR A 107 -1.19 -27.06 4.26
N ASN A 108 -1.24 -27.07 2.94
CA ASN A 108 -2.47 -27.28 2.14
C ASN A 108 -3.56 -26.25 2.44
N SER A 109 -3.17 -24.99 2.55
CA SER A 109 -4.08 -23.86 2.75
C SER A 109 -4.54 -23.26 1.42
N THR A 110 -5.76 -22.74 1.38
CA THR A 110 -6.29 -22.05 0.20
C THR A 110 -6.98 -20.76 0.62
N TYR A 111 -6.52 -19.66 0.07
CA TYR A 111 -7.03 -18.32 0.35
C TYR A 111 -7.85 -17.80 -0.82
N THR A 112 -9.05 -17.35 -0.54
CA THR A 112 -9.84 -16.54 -1.49
C THR A 112 -9.52 -15.08 -1.26
N ILE A 113 -9.30 -14.35 -2.36
CA ILE A 113 -9.04 -12.92 -2.33
C ILE A 113 -10.34 -12.19 -2.66
N SER A 114 -10.78 -11.35 -1.75
CA SER A 114 -11.91 -10.43 -1.92
C SER A 114 -11.46 -8.99 -1.73
N PHE A 115 -12.29 -8.05 -2.13
CA PHE A 115 -12.01 -6.64 -1.96
C PHE A 115 -13.28 -5.90 -1.50
N TYR A 116 -13.06 -4.79 -0.84
CA TYR A 116 -14.13 -3.91 -0.38
C TYR A 116 -13.76 -2.46 -0.67
N THR A 117 -14.71 -1.70 -1.15
CA THR A 117 -14.66 -0.24 -1.24
C THR A 117 -16.02 0.35 -0.90
N PRO A 118 -16.10 1.35 -0.02
CA PRO A 118 -17.34 2.04 0.30
C PRO A 118 -17.74 3.07 -0.77
N SER A 119 -16.89 3.31 -1.77
CA SER A 119 -17.05 4.35 -2.77
C SER A 119 -17.14 3.76 -4.18
N ASP A 120 -18.10 4.23 -4.96
CA ASP A 120 -18.19 3.92 -6.40
C ASP A 120 -17.13 4.64 -7.25
N ALA A 121 -16.31 5.49 -6.61
CA ALA A 121 -15.25 6.23 -7.30
C ALA A 121 -14.09 5.35 -7.76
N ILE A 122 -13.95 4.14 -7.23
CA ILE A 122 -12.92 3.18 -7.63
C ILE A 122 -13.51 1.81 -7.92
N THR A 123 -12.92 1.14 -8.88
CA THR A 123 -13.14 -0.28 -9.15
C THR A 123 -11.86 -1.03 -8.84
N ILE A 124 -11.95 -2.05 -8.00
CA ILE A 124 -10.85 -2.93 -7.63
C ILE A 124 -11.05 -4.27 -8.34
N SER A 125 -10.00 -4.81 -8.90
CA SER A 125 -9.96 -6.19 -9.41
C SER A 125 -8.67 -6.87 -8.96
N VAL A 126 -8.72 -8.18 -8.76
CA VAL A 126 -7.59 -8.98 -8.28
C VAL A 126 -7.42 -10.21 -9.17
N SER A 127 -6.19 -10.55 -9.49
CA SER A 127 -5.86 -11.74 -10.28
C SER A 127 -4.55 -12.38 -9.77
N PRO A 128 -4.55 -13.70 -9.48
CA PRO A 128 -5.72 -14.57 -9.38
C PRO A 128 -6.59 -14.25 -8.16
N THR A 129 -7.81 -14.75 -8.10
CA THR A 129 -8.73 -14.58 -6.97
C THR A 129 -8.57 -15.67 -5.90
N THR A 130 -7.74 -16.66 -6.16
CA THR A 130 -7.48 -17.78 -5.23
C THR A 130 -5.99 -18.12 -5.25
N LEU A 131 -5.43 -18.31 -4.05
CA LEU A 131 -4.05 -18.76 -3.86
C LEU A 131 -4.07 -20.05 -3.06
N SER A 132 -3.48 -21.12 -3.62
CA SER A 132 -3.37 -22.42 -2.93
C SER A 132 -1.91 -22.71 -2.63
N PHE A 133 -1.62 -23.04 -1.38
CA PHE A 133 -0.30 -23.35 -0.87
C PHE A 133 -0.24 -24.81 -0.46
N SER A 134 0.81 -25.50 -0.85
CA SER A 134 1.05 -26.92 -0.50
C SER A 134 1.97 -27.08 0.69
N SER A 135 2.81 -26.10 0.98
CA SER A 135 3.81 -26.14 2.04
C SER A 135 4.03 -24.79 2.72
N ILE A 136 4.46 -24.83 3.96
CA ILE A 136 4.92 -23.65 4.70
C ILE A 136 6.15 -23.09 3.99
N GLY A 137 6.24 -21.77 3.89
CA GLY A 137 7.30 -21.05 3.19
C GLY A 137 7.05 -20.91 1.68
N GLU A 138 5.95 -21.45 1.16
CA GLU A 138 5.61 -21.27 -0.25
C GLU A 138 5.13 -19.84 -0.52
N GLU A 139 5.60 -19.28 -1.63
CA GLU A 139 5.25 -17.92 -2.06
C GLU A 139 4.25 -17.97 -3.21
N LYS A 140 3.26 -17.10 -3.17
CA LYS A 140 2.31 -16.87 -4.28
C LYS A 140 2.12 -15.38 -4.53
N SER A 141 2.04 -15.04 -5.80
CA SER A 141 1.86 -13.65 -6.23
C SER A 141 0.46 -13.40 -6.75
N PHE A 142 0.00 -12.17 -6.57
CA PHE A 142 -1.25 -11.65 -7.15
C PHE A 142 -1.08 -10.18 -7.54
N ILE A 143 -1.96 -9.71 -8.39
CA ILE A 143 -1.98 -8.32 -8.85
C ILE A 143 -3.32 -7.70 -8.45
N VAL A 144 -3.27 -6.56 -7.78
CA VAL A 144 -4.42 -5.72 -7.50
C VAL A 144 -4.43 -4.59 -8.53
N LYS A 145 -5.49 -4.49 -9.30
CA LYS A 145 -5.70 -3.40 -10.24
C LYS A 145 -6.79 -2.47 -9.71
N VAL A 146 -6.49 -1.19 -9.70
CA VAL A 146 -7.41 -0.14 -9.28
C VAL A 146 -7.65 0.80 -10.43
N THR A 147 -8.91 0.97 -10.79
CA THR A 147 -9.33 1.87 -11.86
C THR A 147 -10.47 2.77 -11.37
N GLY A 148 -10.63 3.92 -11.98
CA GLY A 148 -11.71 4.84 -11.66
C GLY A 148 -11.73 6.06 -12.56
N PRO A 149 -12.83 6.83 -12.52
CA PRO A 149 -12.94 8.07 -13.26
C PRO A 149 -11.93 9.12 -12.75
N ARG A 150 -11.92 10.27 -13.38
CA ARG A 150 -11.19 11.42 -12.86
C ARG A 150 -11.82 11.85 -11.53
N THR A 151 -10.99 11.90 -10.49
CA THR A 151 -11.45 12.37 -9.18
C THR A 151 -11.26 13.87 -9.09
N SER A 152 -12.37 14.57 -8.93
CA SER A 152 -12.39 15.96 -8.45
C SER A 152 -13.32 15.99 -7.24
N ASN A 153 -12.94 16.66 -6.16
CA ASN A 153 -13.71 16.81 -4.93
C ASN A 153 -13.78 15.62 -3.94
N GLN A 154 -13.03 14.54 -4.16
CA GLN A 154 -12.84 13.50 -3.14
C GLN A 154 -11.35 13.32 -2.88
N PRO A 155 -10.79 14.01 -1.88
CA PRO A 155 -9.34 13.98 -1.63
C PRO A 155 -8.83 12.59 -1.22
N ILE A 156 -9.66 11.76 -0.61
CA ILE A 156 -9.28 10.42 -0.15
C ILE A 156 -10.39 9.42 -0.51
N THR A 157 -10.00 8.35 -1.17
CA THR A 157 -10.86 7.20 -1.45
C THR A 157 -10.24 5.94 -0.85
N SER A 158 -11.00 5.26 -0.02
CA SER A 158 -10.55 4.11 0.77
C SER A 158 -11.07 2.80 0.20
N GLY A 159 -10.35 1.73 0.46
CA GLY A 159 -10.74 0.36 0.16
C GLY A 159 -9.87 -0.64 0.92
N SER A 160 -10.08 -1.91 0.68
CA SER A 160 -9.21 -2.94 1.20
C SER A 160 -9.26 -4.21 0.35
N VAL A 161 -8.17 -4.95 0.38
CA VAL A 161 -8.05 -6.31 -0.16
C VAL A 161 -7.92 -7.26 1.01
N VAL A 162 -8.66 -8.35 0.96
CA VAL A 162 -8.75 -9.34 2.05
C VAL A 162 -8.49 -10.72 1.49
N LEU A 163 -7.52 -11.41 2.06
CA LEU A 163 -7.23 -12.82 1.80
C LEU A 163 -7.76 -13.63 2.99
N SER A 164 -8.57 -14.66 2.74
CA SER A 164 -9.14 -15.49 3.79
C SER A 164 -9.18 -16.96 3.39
N ASP A 165 -8.82 -17.82 4.34
CA ASP A 165 -8.98 -19.27 4.28
C ASP A 165 -10.21 -19.78 5.08
N GLY A 166 -11.04 -18.84 5.58
CA GLY A 166 -12.19 -19.12 6.45
C GLY A 166 -11.84 -19.06 7.95
N SER A 167 -10.59 -19.29 8.32
CA SER A 167 -10.10 -19.23 9.72
C SER A 167 -9.25 -18.00 9.96
N HIS A 168 -8.41 -17.65 9.00
CA HIS A 168 -7.53 -16.50 9.05
C HIS A 168 -7.99 -15.41 8.07
N VAL A 169 -7.74 -14.18 8.44
CA VAL A 169 -8.06 -13.00 7.63
C VAL A 169 -6.84 -12.09 7.60
N VAL A 170 -6.31 -11.90 6.41
CA VAL A 170 -5.18 -11.02 6.11
C VAL A 170 -5.71 -9.84 5.31
N ARG A 171 -5.82 -8.68 5.94
CA ARG A 171 -6.37 -7.47 5.33
C ARG A 171 -5.28 -6.48 4.98
N THR A 172 -5.36 -5.93 3.79
CA THR A 172 -4.47 -4.88 3.28
C THR A 172 -5.29 -3.66 2.93
N PRO A 173 -5.11 -2.51 3.62
CA PRO A 173 -5.81 -1.27 3.28
C PRO A 173 -5.35 -0.73 1.92
N LEU A 174 -6.26 -0.06 1.24
CA LEU A 174 -6.03 0.60 -0.04
C LEU A 174 -6.51 2.04 0.06
N VAL A 175 -5.64 2.98 -0.30
CA VAL A 175 -5.94 4.41 -0.30
C VAL A 175 -5.55 5.02 -1.63
N VAL A 176 -6.50 5.69 -2.26
CA VAL A 176 -6.25 6.57 -3.40
C VAL A 176 -6.50 8.00 -2.94
N TYR A 177 -5.54 8.87 -3.12
CA TYR A 177 -5.66 10.26 -2.68
C TYR A 177 -5.12 11.23 -3.73
N THR A 178 -5.76 12.39 -3.77
CA THR A 178 -5.34 13.48 -4.65
C THR A 178 -4.64 14.57 -3.85
N TYR A 179 -3.65 15.20 -4.46
CA TYR A 179 -3.08 16.41 -3.93
C TYR A 179 -3.37 17.55 -4.90
N PHE A 180 -3.73 18.70 -4.34
CA PHE A 180 -3.78 19.93 -5.10
C PHE A 180 -2.35 20.43 -5.20
N PRO A 181 -1.79 20.65 -6.41
CA PRO A 181 -0.53 21.37 -6.50
C PRO A 181 -0.74 22.70 -5.79
N ARG A 182 -0.03 22.93 -4.70
CA ARG A 182 -0.04 24.25 -4.07
C ARG A 182 0.40 25.21 -5.14
N SER A 183 -0.53 26.02 -5.64
CA SER A 183 -0.15 27.22 -6.33
C SER A 183 0.72 27.99 -5.34
N ILE A 184 2.01 28.06 -5.59
CA ILE A 184 2.89 29.00 -4.93
C ILE A 184 2.44 30.36 -5.46
N SER A 185 1.30 30.85 -4.99
CA SER A 185 1.00 32.26 -4.99
C SER A 185 2.06 32.83 -4.06
N ALA A 186 3.07 33.44 -4.68
CA ALA A 186 4.07 34.22 -4.00
C ALA A 186 3.34 35.11 -3.01
N LEU A 187 3.42 34.79 -1.73
CA LEU A 187 3.09 35.75 -0.69
C LEU A 187 4.00 36.95 -0.94
N PRO A 188 3.46 38.12 -1.24
CA PRO A 188 4.29 39.30 -1.31
C PRO A 188 4.95 39.44 0.05
N LEU A 189 6.28 39.39 0.07
CA LEU A 189 7.10 39.77 1.20
C LEU A 189 6.77 41.24 1.52
N GLY A 190 5.73 41.41 2.34
CA GLY A 190 5.41 42.69 2.94
C GLY A 190 6.56 43.08 3.84
N LEU A 191 7.42 43.96 3.33
CA LEU A 191 8.37 44.71 4.09
C LEU A 191 7.65 45.33 5.28
N ARG A 192 7.88 44.82 6.49
CA ARG A 192 7.66 45.59 7.71
C ARG A 192 8.74 46.63 7.75
N LYS A 193 8.37 47.85 7.39
CA LYS A 193 9.07 49.06 7.80
C LYS A 193 8.69 49.34 9.25
N ASN A 194 9.74 49.48 10.06
CA ASN A 194 9.84 50.08 11.39
C ASN A 194 8.94 49.54 12.51
#